data_a15465bb1c27d28581aa8e952308f4d5
#
_entry.id   a15465bb1c27d28581aa8e952308f4d5
#
_cell.length_a   1.000
_cell.length_b   1.000
_cell.length_c   1.000
_cell.angle_alpha   90.00
_cell.angle_beta   90.00
_cell.angle_gamma   90.00
#
_symmetry.space_group_name_H-M   'P 1'
#
loop_
_entity.id
_entity.type
_entity.pdbx_description
1 polymer ?
#
loop_
_entity_poly.entity_id
_entity_poly.type
_entity_poly.pdbx_seq_one_letter_code
_entity_poly.pdbx_strand_id
1 'polypeptide(L)' 'HIAGIAYDWIGRNLYWTDYMLEHVEVATVDGQHRRVLFHENLTNPWSIAVDPRAGVRFLFLTEWGKNPRIERCSMD' A
#
# COMPACT_ATOMS: atom_id res chain seq x y z
N HIS A 1 13.09 -3.13 -0.76
CA HIS A 1 12.82 -4.25 0.17
C HIS A 1 11.34 -4.25 0.54
N ILE A 2 10.66 -5.32 0.19
CA ILE A 2 9.22 -5.46 0.41
C ILE A 2 8.97 -5.96 1.83
N ALA A 3 8.10 -5.25 2.56
CA ALA A 3 7.69 -5.64 3.90
C ALA A 3 6.30 -6.24 3.94
N GLY A 4 5.39 -5.79 3.08
CA GLY A 4 4.03 -6.30 3.05
C GLY A 4 3.44 -6.23 1.65
N ILE A 5 2.52 -7.14 1.36
CA ILE A 5 1.83 -7.24 0.08
C ILE A 5 0.34 -7.43 0.34
N ALA A 6 -0.49 -6.75 -0.44
CA ALA A 6 -1.94 -6.93 -0.41
C ALA A 6 -2.50 -7.00 -1.83
N TYR A 7 -3.52 -7.81 -2.02
CA TYR A 7 -4.14 -8.02 -3.33
C TYR A 7 -5.55 -7.45 -3.36
N ASP A 8 -5.79 -6.57 -4.31
CA ASP A 8 -7.13 -6.08 -4.65
C ASP A 8 -7.74 -7.06 -5.65
N TRP A 9 -8.64 -7.92 -5.16
CA TRP A 9 -9.23 -8.97 -6.00
C TRP A 9 -10.32 -8.43 -6.93
N ILE A 10 -10.81 -7.23 -6.71
CA ILE A 10 -11.81 -6.61 -7.58
C ILE A 10 -11.13 -5.89 -8.75
N GLY A 11 -10.17 -5.02 -8.45
CA GLY A 11 -9.42 -4.28 -9.46
C GLY A 11 -8.25 -5.06 -10.05
N ARG A 12 -7.90 -6.21 -9.45
CA ARG A 12 -6.79 -7.08 -9.87
C ARG A 12 -5.46 -6.36 -9.85
N ASN A 13 -5.20 -5.67 -8.73
CA ASN A 13 -3.97 -4.93 -8.51
C ASN A 13 -3.24 -5.48 -7.29
N LEU A 14 -1.92 -5.42 -7.34
CA LEU A 14 -1.06 -5.74 -6.20
C LEU A 14 -0.53 -4.46 -5.60
N TYR A 15 -0.63 -4.35 -4.28
CA TYR A 15 -0.07 -3.24 -3.52
C TYR A 15 1.03 -3.79 -2.62
N TRP A 16 2.12 -3.05 -2.48
CA TRP A 16 3.17 -3.46 -1.54
C TRP A 16 3.86 -2.25 -0.94
N THR A 17 4.44 -2.47 0.24
CA THR A 17 5.25 -1.47 0.92
C THR A 17 6.72 -1.77 0.71
N ASP A 18 7.51 -0.72 0.51
CA ASP A 18 8.97 -0.82 0.50
C ASP A 18 9.48 0.03 1.66
N TYR A 19 9.98 -0.62 2.71
CA TYR A 19 10.39 0.09 3.91
C TYR A 19 11.71 0.84 3.73
N MET A 20 12.54 0.44 2.78
CA MET A 20 13.81 1.12 2.52
C MET A 20 13.60 2.39 1.70
N LEU A 21 12.72 2.34 0.73
CA LEU A 21 12.38 3.50 -0.10
C LEU A 21 11.24 4.33 0.51
N GLU A 22 10.65 3.84 1.57
CA GLU A 22 9.58 4.54 2.30
C GLU A 22 8.40 4.90 1.41
N HIS A 23 7.92 3.94 0.63
CA HIS A 23 6.78 4.18 -0.23
C HIS A 23 5.86 2.97 -0.36
N VAL A 24 4.68 3.21 -0.92
CA VAL A 24 3.72 2.18 -1.30
C VAL A 24 3.62 2.18 -2.81
N GLU A 25 3.74 1.01 -3.41
CA GLU A 25 3.61 0.85 -4.86
C GLU A 25 2.41 0.00 -5.20
N VAL A 26 1.92 0.17 -6.41
CA VAL A 26 0.83 -0.62 -6.98
C VAL A 26 1.18 -1.02 -8.40
N ALA A 27 0.77 -2.22 -8.80
CA ALA A 27 0.90 -2.69 -10.16
C ALA A 27 -0.27 -3.63 -10.48
N THR A 28 -0.58 -3.77 -11.76
CA THR A 28 -1.50 -4.82 -12.19
C THR A 28 -0.87 -6.19 -11.94
N VAL A 29 -1.69 -7.24 -11.82
CA VAL A 29 -1.19 -8.58 -11.47
C VAL A 29 -0.20 -9.14 -12.49
N ASP A 30 -0.20 -8.64 -13.72
CA ASP A 30 0.77 -9.06 -14.72
C ASP A 30 2.11 -8.31 -14.62
N GLY A 31 2.25 -7.42 -13.64
CA GLY A 31 3.47 -6.67 -13.40
C GLY A 31 3.65 -5.45 -14.28
N GLN A 32 2.67 -5.14 -15.12
CA GLN A 32 2.71 -3.95 -15.98
C GLN A 32 2.18 -2.74 -15.21
N HIS A 33 1.99 -1.62 -15.71
CA HIS A 33 1.37 -0.45 -15.07
C HIS A 33 1.78 -0.25 -13.61
N ARG A 34 3.08 -0.37 -13.32
CA ARG A 34 3.62 -0.18 -11.98
C ARG A 34 3.79 1.30 -11.68
N ARG A 35 3.40 1.73 -10.47
CA ARG A 35 3.61 3.12 -10.06
C ARG A 35 3.72 3.23 -8.55
N VAL A 36 4.37 4.31 -8.10
CA VAL A 36 4.42 4.67 -6.68
C VAL A 36 3.12 5.40 -6.32
N LEU A 37 2.42 4.91 -5.31
CA LEU A 37 1.14 5.47 -4.90
C LEU A 37 1.33 6.56 -3.85
N PHE A 38 2.12 6.28 -2.81
CA PHE A 38 2.43 7.22 -1.75
C PHE A 38 3.93 7.18 -1.46
N HIS A 39 4.54 8.34 -1.23
CA HIS A 39 5.93 8.41 -0.80
C HIS A 39 6.18 9.56 0.17
N GLU A 40 5.17 10.33 0.55
CA GLU A 40 5.33 11.45 1.46
C GLU A 40 4.86 11.06 2.86
N ASN A 41 5.60 11.53 3.86
CA ASN A 41 5.26 11.33 5.27
C ASN A 41 5.15 9.87 5.70
N LEU A 42 5.75 8.96 4.95
CA LEU A 42 5.83 7.55 5.31
C LEU A 42 7.17 7.28 5.97
N THR A 43 7.15 6.73 7.16
CA THR A 43 8.36 6.34 7.89
C THR A 43 8.26 4.87 8.20
N ASN A 44 9.14 4.08 7.57
CA ASN A 44 9.18 2.63 7.73
C ASN A 44 7.79 1.99 7.56
N PRO A 45 7.15 2.13 6.39
CA PRO A 45 5.90 1.43 6.13
C PRO A 45 6.13 -0.08 6.19
N TRP A 46 5.21 -0.81 6.78
CA TRP A 46 5.43 -2.23 7.05
C TRP A 46 4.31 -3.11 6.48
N SER A 47 3.23 -3.28 7.21
CA SER A 47 2.12 -4.12 6.76
C SER A 47 1.11 -3.31 5.97
N ILE A 48 0.45 -3.96 5.02
CA ILE A 48 -0.56 -3.34 4.19
C ILE A 48 -1.75 -4.30 4.03
N ALA A 49 -2.94 -3.76 4.06
CA ALA A 49 -4.17 -4.50 3.77
C ALA A 49 -5.10 -3.60 2.97
N VAL A 50 -5.92 -4.19 2.13
CA VAL A 50 -6.85 -3.43 1.29
C VAL A 50 -8.26 -3.94 1.47
N ASP A 51 -9.22 -3.03 1.34
CA ASP A 51 -10.63 -3.37 1.26
C ASP A 51 -11.16 -2.75 -0.03
N PRO A 52 -11.20 -3.52 -1.12
CA PRO A 52 -11.53 -2.99 -2.44
C PRO A 52 -13.02 -2.96 -2.75
N ARG A 53 -13.87 -3.27 -1.79
CA ARG A 53 -15.32 -3.32 -2.02
C ARG A 53 -15.85 -1.99 -2.53
N ALA A 54 -16.82 -2.05 -3.44
CA ALA A 54 -17.46 -0.87 -3.98
C ALA A 54 -18.01 0.01 -2.85
N GLY A 55 -17.74 1.31 -2.92
CA GLY A 55 -18.15 2.27 -1.89
C GLY A 55 -17.23 2.32 -0.68
N VAL A 56 -16.24 1.45 -0.59
CA VAL A 56 -15.25 1.43 0.49
C VAL A 56 -13.88 1.85 -0.04
N ARG A 57 -13.22 0.99 -0.76
CA ARG A 57 -11.94 1.25 -1.46
C ARG A 57 -10.90 1.93 -0.58
N PHE A 58 -10.63 1.31 0.56
CA PHE A 58 -9.60 1.79 1.49
C PHE A 58 -8.40 0.87 1.54
N LEU A 59 -7.27 1.47 1.78
CA LEU A 59 -6.01 0.81 2.04
C LEU A 59 -5.60 1.17 3.46
N PHE A 60 -5.12 0.18 4.21
CA PHE A 60 -4.65 0.35 5.58
C PHE A 60 -3.19 -0.04 5.63
N LEU A 61 -2.38 0.76 6.28
CA LEU A 61 -0.97 0.43 6.43
C LEU A 61 -0.48 0.76 7.83
N THR A 62 0.54 0.03 8.27
CA THR A 62 1.21 0.30 9.53
C THR A 62 2.56 0.94 9.26
N GLU A 63 2.95 1.85 10.15
CA GLU A 63 4.23 2.54 10.10
C GLU A 63 4.97 2.33 11.41
N TRP A 64 6.27 2.14 11.32
CA TRP A 64 7.14 1.85 12.47
C TRP A 64 8.22 2.91 12.71
N GLY A 65 8.02 4.12 12.19
CA GLY A 65 8.96 5.22 12.37
C GLY A 65 8.82 5.89 13.73
N LYS A 66 9.06 7.22 13.74
CA LYS A 66 8.98 8.01 14.97
C LYS A 66 7.60 7.97 15.60
N ASN A 67 6.55 7.87 14.79
CA ASN A 67 5.17 7.82 15.26
C ASN A 67 4.53 6.54 14.75
N PRO A 68 4.72 5.42 15.47
CA PRO A 68 4.07 4.16 15.06
C PRO A 68 2.56 4.35 15.00
N ARG A 69 1.96 3.95 13.89
CA ARG A 69 0.53 4.17 13.69
C ARG A 69 -0.03 3.26 12.61
N ILE A 70 -1.36 3.22 12.56
CA ILE A 70 -2.10 2.60 11.46
C ILE A 70 -2.77 3.74 10.70
N GLU A 71 -2.57 3.80 9.40
CA GLU A 71 -3.20 4.81 8.55
C GLU A 71 -4.19 4.17 7.60
N ARG A 72 -5.26 4.90 7.33
CA ARG A 72 -6.25 4.55 6.32
C ARG A 72 -6.15 5.55 5.18
N CYS A 73 -6.02 5.04 3.96
CA CYS A 73 -5.89 5.88 2.77
C CYS A 73 -6.89 5.43 1.72
N SER A 74 -7.30 6.36 0.85
CA SER A 74 -8.08 6.00 -0.31
C SER A 74 -7.22 5.21 -1.30
N MET A 75 -7.80 4.18 -1.93
CA MET A 75 -7.12 3.43 -2.99
C MET A 75 -7.15 4.18 -4.33
N ASP A 76 -7.96 5.22 -4.44
CA ASP A 76 -8.13 5.97 -5.68
C ASP A 76 -7.25 7.22 -5.76
#